data_c695d535ca965772a905f944896f2f15
#
_entry.id   c695d535ca965772a905f944896f2f15
#
_cell.length_a   1.000
_cell.length_b   1.000
_cell.length_c   1.000
_cell.angle_alpha   90.00
_cell.angle_beta   90.00
_cell.angle_gamma   90.00
#
_symmetry.space_group_name_H-M   'P 1'
#
loop_
_entity.id
_entity.type
_entity.pdbx_description
1 polymer ?
#
loop_
_entity_poly.entity_id
_entity_poly.type
_entity_poly.pdbx_seq_one_letter_code
_entity_poly.pdbx_strand_id
1 'polypeptide(L)'
;MRLSIQDKLKEKNMTRYELAKKIGVTYPTIDKIYKGESTSIKFDILESICKELDCSPIEILDSDDDQMKRLLSYTTAINKIAHNKDDTK
;
A
#
# COMPACT_ATOMS: atom_id res chain seq x y z
N MET A 1 1.39 10.63 -7.53
CA MET A 1 0.96 9.38 -6.86
C MET A 1 2.17 8.70 -6.24
N ARG A 2 1.99 8.10 -5.09
CA ARG A 2 3.04 7.39 -4.38
C ARG A 2 2.42 6.28 -3.54
N LEU A 3 3.28 5.43 -2.99
CA LEU A 3 2.84 4.46 -1.99
C LEU A 3 2.96 5.08 -0.60
N SER A 4 2.02 4.74 0.27
CA SER A 4 2.00 5.15 1.67
C SER A 4 1.87 3.88 2.51
N ILE A 5 3.00 3.38 2.99
CA ILE A 5 3.03 2.09 3.71
C ILE A 5 3.25 2.26 5.22
N GLN A 6 3.39 3.50 5.69
CA GLN A 6 3.72 3.77 7.10
C GLN A 6 2.70 3.18 8.06
N ASP A 7 1.42 3.44 7.81
CA ASP A 7 0.35 2.96 8.68
C ASP A 7 0.27 1.43 8.70
N LYS A 8 0.44 0.81 7.54
CA LYS A 8 0.38 -0.66 7.45
C LYS A 8 1.54 -1.32 8.17
N LEU A 9 2.74 -0.76 8.06
CA LEU A 9 3.88 -1.25 8.82
C LEU A 9 3.64 -1.14 10.31
N LYS A 10 3.08 -0.02 10.74
CA LYS A 10 2.76 0.22 12.14
C LYS A 10 1.72 -0.80 12.64
N GLU A 11 0.67 -1.02 11.88
CA GLU A 11 -0.37 -2.01 12.21
C GLU A 11 0.20 -3.42 12.37
N LYS A 12 1.17 -3.76 11.53
CA LYS A 12 1.81 -5.09 11.56
C LYS A 12 2.99 -5.16 12.53
N ASN A 13 3.30 -4.04 13.19
CA ASN A 13 4.47 -3.95 14.06
C ASN A 13 5.74 -4.40 13.35
N MET A 14 5.91 -3.96 12.11
CA MET A 14 6.99 -4.37 11.21
C MET A 14 7.86 -3.17 10.87
N THR A 15 9.18 -3.38 10.87
CA THR A 15 10.13 -2.33 10.46
C THR A 15 10.34 -2.37 8.96
N ARG A 16 10.85 -1.26 8.41
CA ARG A 16 11.25 -1.19 7.00
C ARG A 16 12.28 -2.27 6.67
N TYR A 17 13.21 -2.49 7.57
CA TYR A 17 14.24 -3.52 7.39
C TYR A 17 13.63 -4.91 7.28
N GLU A 18 12.69 -5.22 8.17
CA GLU A 18 12.01 -6.51 8.15
C GLU A 18 11.23 -6.73 6.85
N LEU A 19 10.53 -5.71 6.38
CA LEU A 19 9.80 -5.80 5.13
C LEU A 19 10.75 -6.05 3.95
N ALA A 20 11.85 -5.29 3.87
CA ALA A 20 12.84 -5.45 2.81
C ALA A 20 13.38 -6.88 2.80
N LYS A 21 13.70 -7.40 3.96
CA LYS A 21 14.22 -8.76 4.09
C LYS A 21 13.21 -9.80 3.67
N LYS A 22 11.96 -9.65 4.07
CA LYS A 22 10.89 -10.62 3.76
C LYS A 22 10.60 -10.70 2.27
N ILE A 23 10.62 -9.58 1.57
CA ILE A 23 10.30 -9.58 0.14
C ILE A 23 11.54 -9.63 -0.75
N GLY A 24 12.73 -9.67 -0.16
CA GLY A 24 13.97 -9.87 -0.92
C GLY A 24 14.46 -8.67 -1.70
N VAL A 25 14.22 -7.46 -1.19
CA VAL A 25 14.77 -6.23 -1.79
C VAL A 25 15.70 -5.55 -0.79
N THR A 26 16.45 -4.55 -1.27
CA THR A 26 17.37 -3.82 -0.41
C THR A 26 16.62 -2.86 0.49
N TYR A 27 17.21 -2.56 1.64
CA TYR A 27 16.65 -1.58 2.57
C TYR A 27 16.44 -0.20 1.91
N PRO A 28 17.42 0.34 1.15
CA PRO A 28 17.20 1.62 0.47
C PRO A 28 15.99 1.66 -0.43
N THR A 29 15.65 0.53 -1.07
CA THR A 29 14.46 0.44 -1.91
C THR A 29 13.20 0.66 -1.09
N ILE A 30 13.07 -0.03 0.03
CA ILE A 30 11.91 0.11 0.92
C ILE A 30 11.90 1.48 1.61
N ASP A 31 13.07 1.97 2.02
CA ASP A 31 13.17 3.29 2.65
C ASP A 31 12.68 4.40 1.73
N LYS A 32 13.03 4.32 0.45
CA LYS A 32 12.57 5.27 -0.56
C LYS A 32 11.05 5.24 -0.72
N ILE A 33 10.48 4.04 -0.75
CA ILE A 33 9.03 3.85 -0.80
C ILE A 33 8.37 4.43 0.45
N TYR A 34 8.94 4.14 1.61
CA TYR A 34 8.43 4.61 2.90
C TYR A 34 8.40 6.13 2.97
N LYS A 35 9.40 6.80 2.42
CA LYS A 35 9.48 8.27 2.40
C LYS A 35 8.61 8.90 1.32
N GLY A 36 7.99 8.11 0.47
CA GLY A 36 7.18 8.61 -0.63
C GLY A 36 7.98 9.19 -1.78
N GLU A 37 9.25 8.82 -1.90
CA GLU A 37 10.16 9.35 -2.91
C GLU A 37 10.23 8.50 -4.18
N SER A 38 9.65 7.30 -4.16
CA SER A 38 9.64 6.44 -5.35
C SER A 38 8.66 6.96 -6.38
N THR A 39 9.12 7.09 -7.62
CA THR A 39 8.29 7.53 -8.73
C THR A 39 7.74 6.37 -9.56
N SER A 40 8.24 5.17 -9.32
CA SER A 40 7.78 3.96 -10.00
C SER A 40 8.03 2.76 -9.10
N ILE A 41 7.33 1.67 -9.40
CA ILE A 41 7.51 0.42 -8.68
C ILE A 41 7.20 -0.72 -9.62
N LYS A 42 7.98 -1.80 -9.53
CA LYS A 42 7.68 -3.02 -10.27
C LYS A 42 6.44 -3.69 -9.66
N PHE A 43 5.57 -4.21 -10.51
CA PHE A 43 4.37 -4.89 -10.04
C PHE A 43 4.67 -6.05 -9.11
N ASP A 44 5.74 -6.79 -9.37
CA ASP A 44 6.15 -7.91 -8.51
C ASP A 44 6.45 -7.43 -7.09
N ILE A 45 7.12 -6.29 -6.96
CA ILE A 45 7.45 -5.71 -5.65
C ILE A 45 6.19 -5.21 -4.97
N LEU A 46 5.32 -4.53 -5.72
CA LEU A 46 4.04 -4.06 -5.19
C LEU A 46 3.20 -5.21 -4.64
N GLU A 47 3.11 -6.29 -5.41
CA GLU A 47 2.37 -7.48 -5.00
C GLU A 47 2.96 -8.08 -3.73
N SER A 48 4.28 -8.18 -3.66
CA SER A 48 4.97 -8.73 -2.48
C SER A 48 4.72 -7.87 -1.24
N ILE A 49 4.75 -6.54 -1.39
CA ILE A 49 4.45 -5.62 -0.29
C ILE A 49 3.02 -5.84 0.19
N CYS A 50 2.07 -5.91 -0.71
CA CYS A 50 0.67 -6.11 -0.37
C CYS A 50 0.44 -7.43 0.36
N LYS A 51 1.10 -8.50 -0.08
CA LYS A 51 1.00 -9.80 0.57
C LYS A 51 1.54 -9.77 1.99
N GLU A 52 2.72 -9.15 2.17
CA GLU A 52 3.33 -9.08 3.51
C GLU A 52 2.54 -8.17 4.46
N LEU A 53 1.94 -7.12 3.95
CA LEU A 53 1.17 -6.19 4.75
C LEU A 53 -0.32 -6.54 4.81
N ASP A 54 -0.70 -7.63 4.14
CA ASP A 54 -2.09 -8.11 4.09
C ASP A 54 -3.06 -7.00 3.71
N CYS A 55 -2.79 -6.36 2.59
CA CYS A 55 -3.61 -5.25 2.10
C CYS A 55 -3.69 -5.28 0.59
N SER A 56 -4.67 -4.55 0.04
CA SER A 56 -4.76 -4.36 -1.40
C SER A 56 -3.92 -3.14 -1.81
N PRO A 57 -3.52 -3.05 -3.08
CA PRO A 57 -2.76 -1.89 -3.55
C PRO A 57 -3.47 -0.56 -3.34
N ILE A 58 -4.80 -0.53 -3.45
CA ILE A 58 -5.56 0.71 -3.28
C ILE A 58 -5.44 1.26 -1.86
N GLU A 59 -5.22 0.41 -0.88
CA GLU A 59 -5.11 0.83 0.51
C GLU A 59 -3.80 1.57 0.79
N ILE A 60 -2.79 1.37 -0.05
CA ILE A 60 -1.47 2.00 0.14
C ILE A 60 -1.11 2.99 -0.96
N LEU A 61 -2.03 3.26 -1.89
CA LEU A 61 -1.84 4.31 -2.90
C LEU A 61 -2.29 5.65 -2.33
N ASP A 62 -1.52 6.68 -2.58
CA ASP A 62 -1.82 8.05 -2.14
C ASP A 62 -1.36 9.04 -3.21
N SER A 63 -1.89 10.25 -3.15
CA SER A 63 -1.55 11.30 -4.08
C SER A 63 -1.77 12.67 -3.44
N ASP A 64 -0.99 13.66 -3.88
CA ASP A 64 -1.20 15.06 -3.49
C ASP A 64 -2.17 15.76 -4.42
N ASP A 65 -2.51 15.14 -5.54
CA ASP A 65 -3.49 15.69 -6.48
C ASP A 65 -4.90 15.55 -5.89
N ASP A 66 -5.63 16.67 -5.81
CA ASP A 66 -6.95 16.67 -5.17
C ASP A 66 -7.94 15.74 -5.87
N GLN A 67 -7.92 15.73 -7.21
CA GLN A 67 -8.80 14.83 -7.97
C GLN A 67 -8.47 13.38 -7.71
N MET A 68 -7.18 13.03 -7.74
CA MET A 68 -6.74 11.67 -7.51
C MET A 68 -7.01 11.21 -6.08
N LYS A 69 -6.81 12.08 -5.10
CA LYS A 69 -7.17 11.78 -3.70
C LYS A 69 -8.63 11.40 -3.58
N ARG A 70 -9.48 12.19 -4.22
CA ARG A 70 -10.93 11.96 -4.21
C ARG A 70 -11.28 10.62 -4.86
N LEU A 71 -10.66 10.32 -6.00
CA LEU A 71 -10.87 9.06 -6.71
C LEU A 71 -10.43 7.86 -5.87
N LEU A 72 -9.27 7.95 -5.22
CA LEU A 72 -8.78 6.87 -4.37
C LEU A 72 -9.72 6.63 -3.18
N SER A 73 -10.17 7.69 -2.54
CA SER A 73 -11.09 7.61 -1.42
C SER A 73 -12.44 6.99 -1.81
N TYR A 74 -12.96 7.40 -2.96
CA TYR A 74 -14.23 6.89 -3.48
C TYR A 74 -14.12 5.40 -3.79
N THR A 75 -13.04 4.97 -4.43
CA THR A 75 -12.82 3.57 -4.75
C THR A 75 -12.75 2.71 -3.49
N THR A 76 -12.07 3.20 -2.47
CA THR A 76 -11.98 2.50 -1.19
C THR A 76 -13.36 2.32 -0.56
N ALA A 77 -14.19 3.36 -0.59
CA ALA A 77 -15.54 3.29 -0.05
C ALA A 77 -16.40 2.27 -0.82
N ILE A 78 -16.29 2.25 -2.14
CA ILE A 78 -17.02 1.28 -2.98
C ILE A 78 -16.60 -0.15 -2.65
N ASN A 79 -15.31 -0.38 -2.50
CA ASN A 79 -14.78 -1.70 -2.16
C ASN A 79 -15.32 -2.19 -0.82
N LYS A 80 -15.41 -1.31 0.18
CA LYS A 80 -15.97 -1.65 1.47
C LYS A 80 -17.45 -2.02 1.37
N ILE A 81 -18.21 -1.27 0.59
CA ILE A 81 -19.63 -1.56 0.37
C ILE A 81 -19.80 -2.90 -0.33
N ALA A 82 -19.03 -3.15 -1.39
CA ALA A 82 -19.09 -4.41 -2.12
C ALA A 82 -18.73 -5.60 -1.23
N HIS A 83 -17.71 -5.46 -0.41
CA HIS A 83 -17.30 -6.50 0.53
C HIS A 83 -18.41 -6.81 1.54
N ASN A 84 -19.03 -5.78 2.09
CA ASN A 84 -20.11 -5.95 3.04
C ASN A 84 -21.32 -6.67 2.40
N LYS A 85 -21.61 -6.37 1.15
CA LYS A 85 -22.70 -7.05 0.41
C LYS A 85 -22.40 -8.54 0.22
N ASP A 86 -21.16 -8.86 -0.07
CA ASP A 86 -20.75 -10.26 -0.22
C ASP A 86 -20.91 -11.02 1.08
N ASP A 87 -20.59 -10.37 2.19
CA ASP A 87 -20.72 -10.98 3.52
C ASP A 87 -22.18 -11.28 3.88
N THR A 88 -23.12 -10.57 3.28
CA THR A 88 -24.55 -10.77 3.59
C THR A 88 -25.21 -11.87 2.74
N LYS A 89 -24.48 -12.40 1.81
CA LYS A 89 -24.99 -13.51 0.99
C LYS A 89 -24.82 -14.83 1.69
#